data_14803aeb5b71c2366f16a288356d055a
#
_entry.id   14803aeb5b71c2366f16a288356d055a
#
_cell.length_a   1.000
_cell.length_b   1.000
_cell.length_c   1.000
_cell.angle_alpha   90.00
_cell.angle_beta   90.00
_cell.angle_gamma   90.00
#
_symmetry.space_group_name_H-M   'P 1'
#
loop_
_entity.id
_entity.type
_entity.pdbx_description
1 polymer ?
#
loop_
_entity_poly.entity_id
_entity_poly.type
_entity_poly.pdbx_seq_one_letter_code
_entity_poly.pdbx_strand_id
1 'polypeptide(L)' 'MTGAVQEDKRIRRTKKLLRQALTRLMQQKDFQSITVTDVVREADINRGT' A
#
# COMPACT_ATOMS: atom_id res chain seq x y z
N MET A 1 17.03 16.96 -3.52
CA MET A 1 16.80 16.21 -2.89
C MET A 1 15.61 16.18 -2.23
N THR A 2 15.20 15.31 -2.13
CA THR A 2 13.95 15.19 -1.70
C THR A 2 13.80 15.21 -0.30
N GLY A 3 14.81 15.18 0.39
CA GLY A 3 14.72 15.13 1.79
C GLY A 3 14.01 16.28 2.41
N ALA A 4 13.82 17.31 1.66
CA ALA A 4 13.19 18.46 2.20
C ALA A 4 11.70 18.27 2.41
N VAL A 5 11.13 17.31 1.78
CA VAL A 5 9.71 17.12 1.88
C VAL A 5 9.38 16.41 3.19
N GLN A 6 8.58 17.06 3.99
CA GLN A 6 8.13 16.46 5.22
C GLN A 6 6.85 15.71 4.94
N GLU A 7 6.87 14.43 5.20
CA GLU A 7 5.69 13.63 5.00
C GLU A 7 4.72 13.83 6.15
N ASP A 8 3.50 14.11 5.80
CA ASP A 8 2.43 14.16 6.75
C ASP A 8 2.23 12.76 7.33
N LYS A 9 1.74 12.69 8.55
CA LYS A 9 1.46 11.40 9.19
C LYS A 9 0.48 10.59 8.37
N ARG A 10 -0.46 11.26 7.71
CA ARG A 10 -1.44 10.58 6.87
C ARG A 10 -0.76 9.88 5.70
N ILE A 11 0.18 10.57 5.07
CA ILE A 11 0.88 10.01 3.92
C ILE A 11 1.71 8.82 4.35
N ARG A 12 2.39 8.93 5.48
CA ARG A 12 3.22 7.85 5.99
C ARG A 12 2.37 6.62 6.29
N ARG A 13 1.22 6.81 6.92
CA ARG A 13 0.32 5.71 7.23
C ARG A 13 -0.22 5.06 5.97
N THR A 14 -0.57 5.88 4.98
CA THR A 14 -1.06 5.37 3.71
C THR A 14 0.00 4.54 3.00
N LYS A 15 1.24 5.02 2.99
CA LYS A 15 2.33 4.27 2.38
C LYS A 15 2.51 2.93 3.05
N LYS A 16 2.41 2.89 4.36
CA LYS A 16 2.57 1.65 5.12
C LYS A 16 1.46 0.68 4.77
N LEU A 17 0.23 1.17 4.69
CA LEU A 17 -0.91 0.32 4.34
C LEU A 17 -0.77 -0.24 2.93
N LEU A 18 -0.35 0.60 2.00
CA LEU A 18 -0.17 0.15 0.62
C LEU A 18 0.93 -0.90 0.52
N ARG A 19 2.00 -0.71 1.26
CA ARG A 19 3.10 -1.67 1.25
C ARG A 19 2.65 -3.01 1.82
N GLN A 20 1.89 -2.98 2.91
CA GLN A 20 1.38 -4.21 3.51
C GLN A 20 0.41 -4.89 2.56
N ALA A 21 -0.44 -4.11 1.89
CA ALA A 21 -1.39 -4.66 0.94
C ALA A 21 -0.66 -5.34 -0.21
N LEU A 22 0.36 -4.69 -0.73
CA LEU A 22 1.14 -5.26 -1.83
C LEU A 22 1.82 -6.56 -1.40
N THR A 23 2.41 -6.57 -0.21
CA THR A 23 3.07 -7.77 0.29
C THR A 23 2.10 -8.93 0.39
N ARG A 24 0.89 -8.67 0.89
CA ARG A 24 -0.12 -9.72 0.99
C ARG A 24 -0.53 -10.24 -0.38
N LEU A 25 -0.73 -9.33 -1.32
CA LEU A 25 -1.14 -9.72 -2.66
C LEU A 25 -0.06 -10.54 -3.35
N MET A 26 1.21 -10.22 -3.10
CA MET A 26 2.30 -10.98 -3.69
C MET A 26 2.36 -12.40 -3.18
N GLN A 27 1.77 -12.68 -2.04
CA GLN A 27 1.68 -14.03 -1.53
C GLN A 27 0.52 -14.80 -2.14
N GLN A 28 -0.46 -14.08 -2.69
CA GLN A 28 -1.65 -14.71 -3.25
C GLN A 28 -1.59 -14.85 -4.76
N LYS A 29 -0.89 -13.96 -5.42
CA LYS A 29 -0.81 -13.98 -6.89
C LYS A 29 0.50 -13.36 -7.34
N ASP A 30 0.83 -13.58 -8.60
CA ASP A 30 2.07 -13.06 -9.16
C ASP A 30 2.03 -11.55 -9.22
N PHE A 31 3.20 -10.95 -9.08
CA PHE A 31 3.31 -9.50 -9.13
C PHE A 31 2.70 -8.93 -10.42
N GLN A 32 2.87 -9.63 -11.53
CA GLN A 32 2.34 -9.16 -12.80
C GLN A 32 0.83 -9.17 -12.86
N SER A 33 0.21 -9.96 -11.99
CA SER A 33 -1.24 -10.03 -11.94
C SER A 33 -1.85 -9.01 -10.99
N ILE A 34 -1.02 -8.33 -10.23
CA ILE A 34 -1.50 -7.35 -9.27
C ILE A 34 -1.75 -6.03 -9.97
N THR A 35 -2.96 -5.48 -9.77
CA THR A 35 -3.32 -4.19 -10.34
C THR A 35 -3.42 -3.15 -9.25
N VAL A 36 -3.47 -1.88 -9.65
CA VAL A 36 -3.63 -0.79 -8.69
C VAL A 36 -4.93 -0.97 -7.90
N THR A 37 -5.98 -1.41 -8.58
CA THR A 37 -7.26 -1.65 -7.93
C THR A 37 -7.13 -2.72 -6.85
N ASP A 38 -6.36 -3.76 -7.12
CA ASP A 38 -6.14 -4.81 -6.13
C ASP A 38 -5.45 -4.25 -4.89
N VAL A 39 -4.43 -3.44 -5.10
CA VAL A 39 -3.67 -2.88 -3.98
C VAL A 39 -4.55 -1.96 -3.14
N VAL A 40 -5.31 -1.10 -3.80
CA VAL A 40 -6.19 -0.18 -3.10
C VAL A 40 -7.24 -0.93 -2.30
N ARG A 41 -7.82 -1.96 -2.91
CA ARG A 41 -8.85 -2.76 -2.26
C ARG A 41 -8.29 -3.47 -1.03
N GLU A 42 -7.11 -4.05 -1.16
CA GLU A 42 -6.48 -4.76 -0.06
C GLU A 42 -6.12 -3.79 1.06
N ALA A 43 -5.62 -2.62 0.73
CA ALA A 43 -5.28 -1.62 1.72
C ALA A 43 -6.52 -1.15 2.48
N ASP A 44 -7.63 -1.04 1.77
CA ASP A 44 -8.88 -0.62 2.40
C ASP A 44 -9.37 -1.67 3.38
N ILE A 45 -9.24 -2.94 3.02
CA ILE A 45 -9.62 -4.04 3.91
C ILE A 45 -8.75 -4.00 5.17
N ASN A 46 -7.44 -3.83 5.00
CA ASN A 46 -6.53 -3.78 6.13
C ASN A 46 -6.84 -2.61 7.05
N ARG A 47 -7.24 -1.50 6.45
CA ARG A 47 -7.54 -0.32 7.24
C ARG A 47 -8.83 -0.49 8.03
N GLY A 48 -9.77 -1.23 7.49
CA GLY A 48 -11.06 -1.41 8.11
C GLY A 48 -11.08 -2.40 9.25
N THR A 49 -9.94 -3.10 9.45
CA THR A 49 -9.91 -4.07 10.56
C THR A 49 -9.42 -3.44 11.86
#